data_64990533f827e568335f43bc442fad02
#
_entry.id   64990533f827e568335f43bc442fad02
#
_cell.length_a   1.000
_cell.length_b   1.000
_cell.length_c   1.000
_cell.angle_alpha   90.00
_cell.angle_beta   90.00
_cell.angle_gamma   90.00
#
_symmetry.space_group_name_H-M   'P 1'
#
loop_
_entity.id
_entity.type
_entity.pdbx_description
1 polymer ?
#
loop_
_entity_poly.entity_id
_entity_poly.type
_entity_poly.pdbx_seq_one_letter_code
_entity_poly.pdbx_strand_id
1 'polypeptide(L)'
;MYKTYHEIELKFLIDNPRLVHMILKKHKAKFIGKVFEKTLRFDTPNNELEQMGKFLRIRTGFKNVITFKHKIKNRNFKEREEIELEIEDPIKMRQILENLGFTKVLIMEKYREKWWLNNTEIDIDKLPMGSFVEIEGKPREIRQVAKLLQLDFIKRITDNYWDLWAIFTRRNGIKSKNIVFNAVKDIKK
;
A
#
# COMPACT_ATOMS: atom_id res chain seq x y z
N MET A 1 -1.32 -13.85 -23.53
CA MET A 1 -1.55 -14.48 -22.22
C MET A 1 -1.18 -13.44 -21.17
N TYR A 2 -2.15 -12.84 -20.48
CA TYR A 2 -1.88 -11.83 -19.44
C TYR A 2 -1.23 -12.53 -18.23
N LYS A 3 -0.07 -12.07 -17.77
CA LYS A 3 0.50 -12.51 -16.50
C LYS A 3 -0.34 -11.92 -15.39
N THR A 4 -1.27 -12.67 -14.83
CA THR A 4 -1.84 -12.39 -13.53
C THR A 4 -0.78 -12.67 -12.48
N TYR A 5 -0.43 -11.67 -11.70
CA TYR A 5 0.50 -11.79 -10.59
C TYR A 5 -0.27 -12.05 -9.29
N HIS A 6 0.13 -13.09 -8.57
CA HIS A 6 -0.41 -13.41 -7.24
C HIS A 6 0.42 -12.66 -6.19
N GLU A 7 -0.12 -11.55 -5.69
CA GLU A 7 0.49 -10.77 -4.61
C GLU A 7 0.07 -11.36 -3.26
N ILE A 8 1.05 -11.73 -2.44
CA ILE A 8 0.86 -12.14 -1.05
C ILE A 8 1.68 -11.22 -0.18
N GLU A 9 1.01 -10.46 0.69
CA GLU A 9 1.65 -9.49 1.57
C GLU A 9 1.13 -9.58 3.02
N LEU A 10 1.95 -9.14 3.96
CA LEU A 10 1.57 -8.80 5.32
C LEU A 10 2.09 -7.41 5.67
N LYS A 11 1.29 -6.71 6.49
CA LYS A 11 1.59 -5.38 6.97
C LYS A 11 1.71 -5.37 8.49
N PHE A 12 2.59 -4.51 9.01
CA PHE A 12 2.79 -4.28 10.44
C PHE A 12 2.90 -2.79 10.71
N LEU A 13 2.21 -2.31 11.75
CA LEU A 13 2.44 -0.97 12.29
C LEU A 13 3.76 -0.98 13.06
N ILE A 14 4.59 0.03 12.86
CA ILE A 14 5.87 0.18 13.54
C ILE A 14 6.00 1.55 14.22
N ASP A 15 6.46 1.53 15.46
CA ASP A 15 6.72 2.75 16.23
C ASP A 15 8.14 3.29 15.97
N ASN A 16 9.08 2.40 15.64
CA ASN A 16 10.49 2.75 15.46
C ASN A 16 11.05 2.29 14.10
N PRO A 17 10.89 3.07 13.03
CA PRO A 17 11.48 2.75 11.73
C PRO A 17 13.01 2.60 11.75
N ARG A 18 13.71 3.31 12.67
CA ARG A 18 15.18 3.22 12.78
C ARG A 18 15.64 1.82 13.18
N LEU A 19 14.89 1.14 14.05
CA LEU A 19 15.19 -0.25 14.44
C LEU A 19 15.11 -1.17 13.23
N VAL A 20 14.05 -1.03 12.42
CA VAL A 20 13.88 -1.82 11.18
C VAL A 20 15.06 -1.58 10.23
N HIS A 21 15.46 -0.32 10.01
CA HIS A 21 16.63 0.01 9.19
C HIS A 21 17.92 -0.63 9.71
N MET A 22 18.15 -0.61 11.03
CA MET A 22 19.35 -1.22 11.63
C MET A 22 19.38 -2.74 11.37
N ILE A 23 18.23 -3.41 11.54
CA ILE A 23 18.13 -4.85 11.33
C ILE A 23 18.35 -5.19 9.84
N LEU A 24 17.69 -4.46 8.92
CA LEU A 24 17.86 -4.65 7.48
C LEU A 24 19.33 -4.51 7.05
N LYS A 25 20.02 -3.47 7.52
CA LYS A 25 21.45 -3.25 7.25
C LYS A 25 22.32 -4.36 7.83
N LYS A 26 22.07 -4.77 9.09
CA LYS A 26 22.78 -5.88 9.74
C LYS A 26 22.68 -7.18 8.93
N HIS A 27 21.53 -7.43 8.32
CA HIS A 27 21.28 -8.61 7.49
C HIS A 27 21.60 -8.40 6.00
N LYS A 28 22.32 -7.32 5.67
CA LYS A 28 22.76 -7.00 4.29
C LYS A 28 21.60 -6.94 3.30
N ALA A 29 20.44 -6.48 3.73
CA ALA A 29 19.31 -6.22 2.84
C ALA A 29 19.72 -5.17 1.80
N LYS A 30 19.33 -5.38 0.54
CA LYS A 30 19.59 -4.46 -0.55
C LYS A 30 18.57 -3.31 -0.50
N PHE A 31 19.06 -2.10 -0.27
CA PHE A 31 18.25 -0.88 -0.42
C PHE A 31 18.05 -0.58 -1.90
N ILE A 32 16.80 -0.43 -2.32
CA ILE A 32 16.43 -0.16 -3.71
C ILE A 32 16.25 1.36 -3.92
N GLY A 33 15.62 2.03 -2.94
CA GLY A 33 15.42 3.47 -3.05
C GLY A 33 14.33 3.97 -2.10
N LYS A 34 14.12 5.30 -2.16
CA LYS A 34 13.07 6.01 -1.43
C LYS A 34 12.37 6.97 -2.36
N VAL A 35 11.05 7.03 -2.29
CA VAL A 35 10.22 7.87 -3.15
C VAL A 35 9.03 8.43 -2.38
N PHE A 36 8.56 9.61 -2.80
CA PHE A 36 7.21 10.06 -2.50
C PHE A 36 6.25 9.40 -3.50
N GLU A 37 5.31 8.64 -2.99
CA GLU A 37 4.32 7.92 -3.79
C GLU A 37 2.97 8.56 -3.64
N LYS A 38 2.31 8.79 -4.78
CA LYS A 38 0.93 9.26 -4.83
C LYS A 38 0.08 8.24 -5.58
N THR A 39 -1.00 7.83 -4.95
CA THR A 39 -1.99 6.90 -5.51
C THR A 39 -3.30 7.63 -5.72
N LEU A 40 -3.88 7.48 -6.91
CA LEU A 40 -5.25 7.86 -7.24
C LEU A 40 -6.06 6.56 -7.35
N ARG A 41 -6.99 6.34 -6.42
CA ARG A 41 -7.94 5.22 -6.49
C ARG A 41 -9.20 5.69 -7.20
N PHE A 42 -9.62 4.94 -8.19
CA PHE A 42 -10.78 5.22 -9.02
C PHE A 42 -11.95 4.29 -8.70
N ASP A 43 -13.15 4.84 -8.79
CA ASP A 43 -14.40 4.09 -8.76
C ASP A 43 -15.47 4.83 -9.56
N THR A 44 -16.60 4.16 -9.84
CA THR A 44 -17.80 4.83 -10.34
C THR A 44 -18.44 5.66 -9.22
N PRO A 45 -19.32 6.62 -9.54
CA PRO A 45 -20.05 7.38 -8.51
C PRO A 45 -20.75 6.50 -7.47
N ASN A 46 -21.21 5.32 -7.89
CA ASN A 46 -21.95 4.35 -7.05
C ASN A 46 -21.04 3.37 -6.30
N ASN A 47 -19.71 3.47 -6.40
CA ASN A 47 -18.73 2.53 -5.79
C ASN A 47 -18.85 1.08 -6.28
N GLU A 48 -19.11 0.87 -7.54
CA GLU A 48 -19.33 -0.46 -8.10
C GLU A 48 -18.11 -1.36 -8.00
N LEU A 49 -16.90 -0.81 -8.23
CA LEU A 49 -15.67 -1.59 -8.07
C LEU A 49 -15.47 -2.05 -6.63
N GLU A 50 -15.68 -1.15 -5.66
CA GLU A 50 -15.55 -1.47 -4.24
C GLU A 50 -16.55 -2.54 -3.80
N GLN A 51 -17.81 -2.43 -4.23
CA GLN A 51 -18.86 -3.41 -3.96
C GLN A 51 -18.54 -4.80 -4.53
N MET A 52 -17.87 -4.84 -5.69
CA MET A 52 -17.41 -6.08 -6.33
C MET A 52 -16.08 -6.61 -5.76
N GLY A 53 -15.49 -5.98 -4.74
CA GLY A 53 -14.17 -6.32 -4.22
C GLY A 53 -13.03 -6.06 -5.20
N LYS A 54 -13.25 -5.16 -6.17
CA LYS A 54 -12.30 -4.73 -7.19
C LYS A 54 -11.65 -3.41 -6.79
N PHE A 55 -10.46 -3.16 -7.32
CA PHE A 55 -9.68 -1.98 -7.01
C PHE A 55 -8.93 -1.50 -8.25
N LEU A 56 -9.16 -0.26 -8.66
CA LEU A 56 -8.49 0.38 -9.80
C LEU A 56 -7.72 1.59 -9.29
N ARG A 57 -6.43 1.69 -9.65
CA ARG A 57 -5.59 2.83 -9.26
C ARG A 57 -4.61 3.24 -10.35
N ILE A 58 -4.20 4.49 -10.31
CA ILE A 58 -2.96 4.99 -10.89
C ILE A 58 -2.03 5.32 -9.72
N ARG A 59 -0.78 4.85 -9.78
CA ARG A 59 0.26 5.12 -8.80
C ARG A 59 1.44 5.78 -9.51
N THR A 60 1.95 6.86 -8.92
CA THR A 60 3.17 7.54 -9.35
C THR A 60 4.21 7.44 -8.23
N GLY A 61 5.48 7.20 -8.58
CA GLY A 61 6.54 7.01 -7.60
C GLY A 61 7.78 6.40 -8.24
N PHE A 62 8.20 5.20 -7.83
CA PHE A 62 9.29 4.48 -8.50
C PHE A 62 9.01 4.26 -10.00
N LYS A 63 7.75 4.00 -10.32
CA LYS A 63 7.21 3.88 -11.67
C LYS A 63 5.81 4.47 -11.69
N ASN A 64 5.38 4.93 -12.84
CA ASN A 64 3.99 5.28 -13.06
C ASN A 64 3.26 4.04 -13.56
N VAL A 65 2.28 3.59 -12.81
CA VAL A 65 1.56 2.36 -13.13
C VAL A 65 0.06 2.52 -12.98
N ILE A 66 -0.70 1.87 -13.85
CA ILE A 66 -2.10 1.58 -13.63
C ILE A 66 -2.22 0.15 -13.11
N THR A 67 -3.00 -0.05 -12.06
CA THR A 67 -3.19 -1.36 -11.45
C THR A 67 -4.66 -1.65 -11.28
N PHE A 68 -5.08 -2.84 -11.68
CA PHE A 68 -6.39 -3.41 -11.36
C PHE A 68 -6.19 -4.62 -10.46
N LYS A 69 -6.85 -4.64 -9.29
CA LYS A 69 -6.76 -5.74 -8.32
C LYS A 69 -8.13 -6.35 -8.07
N HIS A 70 -8.15 -7.66 -7.90
CA HIS A 70 -9.31 -8.41 -7.44
C HIS A 70 -8.97 -9.16 -6.15
N LYS A 71 -9.83 -9.06 -5.13
CA LYS A 71 -9.58 -9.66 -3.81
C LYS A 71 -9.80 -11.18 -3.86
N ILE A 72 -8.80 -11.94 -3.42
CA ILE A 72 -8.92 -13.37 -3.11
C ILE A 72 -9.18 -13.52 -1.62
N LYS A 73 -10.12 -14.38 -1.22
CA LYS A 73 -10.41 -14.64 0.19
C LYS A 73 -9.30 -15.51 0.80
N ASN A 74 -8.43 -14.92 1.61
CA ASN A 74 -7.49 -15.62 2.47
C ASN A 74 -7.54 -15.04 3.89
N ARG A 75 -7.54 -15.93 4.92
CA ARG A 75 -7.65 -15.50 6.33
C ARG A 75 -6.30 -15.09 6.96
N ASN A 76 -5.20 -15.62 6.43
CA ASN A 76 -3.87 -15.48 7.06
C ASN A 76 -2.99 -14.45 6.39
N PHE A 77 -3.22 -14.19 5.09
CA PHE A 77 -2.47 -13.25 4.25
C PHE A 77 -3.44 -12.40 3.45
N LYS A 78 -2.98 -11.21 3.09
CA LYS A 78 -3.66 -10.41 2.08
C LYS A 78 -3.21 -10.91 0.72
N GLU A 79 -4.14 -11.47 -0.04
CA GLU A 79 -3.91 -12.13 -1.31
C GLU A 79 -4.81 -11.53 -2.39
N ARG A 80 -4.22 -11.20 -3.55
CA ARG A 80 -4.93 -10.55 -4.66
C ARG A 80 -4.40 -11.03 -5.99
N GLU A 81 -5.29 -11.13 -6.96
CA GLU A 81 -4.91 -11.12 -8.37
C GLU A 81 -4.71 -9.70 -8.83
N GLU A 82 -3.60 -9.45 -9.52
CA GLU A 82 -3.20 -8.13 -9.93
C GLU A 82 -2.85 -8.10 -11.42
N ILE A 83 -3.36 -7.09 -12.12
CA ILE A 83 -2.93 -6.70 -13.46
C ILE A 83 -2.30 -5.33 -13.33
N GLU A 84 -1.01 -5.22 -13.60
CA GLU A 84 -0.28 -3.96 -13.56
C GLU A 84 0.35 -3.65 -14.91
N LEU A 85 0.27 -2.40 -15.33
CA LEU A 85 0.85 -1.89 -16.57
C LEU A 85 1.57 -0.57 -16.29
N GLU A 86 2.81 -0.45 -16.74
CA GLU A 86 3.53 0.83 -16.75
C GLU A 86 2.88 1.79 -17.73
N ILE A 87 2.76 3.05 -17.35
CA ILE A 87 2.15 4.11 -18.15
C ILE A 87 3.10 5.30 -18.25
N GLU A 88 3.26 5.86 -19.44
CA GLU A 88 4.12 7.02 -19.66
C GLU A 88 3.50 8.29 -19.09
N ASP A 89 2.20 8.49 -19.33
CA ASP A 89 1.46 9.70 -18.95
C ASP A 89 0.30 9.39 -18.00
N PRO A 90 0.51 9.50 -16.68
CA PRO A 90 -0.53 9.25 -15.69
C PRO A 90 -1.67 10.29 -15.73
N ILE A 91 -1.42 11.50 -16.28
CA ILE A 91 -2.45 12.54 -16.40
C ILE A 91 -3.44 12.15 -17.51
N LYS A 92 -2.93 11.78 -18.69
CA LYS A 92 -3.80 11.31 -19.78
C LYS A 92 -4.54 10.04 -19.41
N MET A 93 -3.88 9.09 -18.73
CA MET A 93 -4.54 7.88 -18.25
C MET A 93 -5.68 8.21 -17.28
N ARG A 94 -5.48 9.15 -16.37
CA ARG A 94 -6.54 9.65 -15.50
C ARG A 94 -7.73 10.21 -16.32
N GLN A 95 -7.47 11.05 -17.31
CA GLN A 95 -8.52 11.62 -18.18
C GLN A 95 -9.30 10.51 -18.91
N ILE A 96 -8.62 9.47 -19.40
CA ILE A 96 -9.28 8.31 -20.02
C ILE A 96 -10.23 7.64 -19.03
N LEU A 97 -9.77 7.34 -17.81
CA LEU A 97 -10.60 6.70 -16.79
C LEU A 97 -11.81 7.55 -16.39
N GLU A 98 -11.62 8.88 -16.24
CA GLU A 98 -12.71 9.81 -15.92
C GLU A 98 -13.75 9.85 -17.05
N ASN A 99 -13.33 9.85 -18.32
CA ASN A 99 -14.23 9.78 -19.48
C ASN A 99 -14.93 8.42 -19.61
N LEU A 100 -14.35 7.35 -19.09
CA LEU A 100 -14.99 6.02 -18.98
C LEU A 100 -15.96 5.90 -17.79
N GLY A 101 -16.18 6.97 -17.02
CA GLY A 101 -17.12 7.00 -15.91
C GLY A 101 -16.53 6.72 -14.52
N PHE A 102 -15.21 6.51 -14.40
CA PHE A 102 -14.55 6.35 -13.10
C PHE A 102 -14.22 7.72 -12.47
N THR A 103 -15.25 8.46 -12.14
CA THR A 103 -15.14 9.88 -11.70
C THR A 103 -14.93 10.05 -10.20
N LYS A 104 -15.19 8.99 -9.39
CA LYS A 104 -14.87 9.03 -7.97
C LYS A 104 -13.38 8.76 -7.77
N VAL A 105 -12.64 9.76 -7.29
CA VAL A 105 -11.20 9.65 -7.07
C VAL A 105 -10.86 9.88 -5.61
N LEU A 106 -10.14 8.94 -5.00
CA LEU A 106 -9.54 9.09 -3.67
C LEU A 106 -8.02 9.14 -3.79
N ILE A 107 -7.39 9.98 -2.98
CA ILE A 107 -5.95 10.24 -3.02
C ILE A 107 -5.27 9.63 -1.79
N MET A 108 -4.14 8.95 -2.00
CA MET A 108 -3.24 8.53 -0.94
C MET A 108 -1.83 9.01 -1.24
N GLU A 109 -1.20 9.57 -0.21
CA GLU A 109 0.20 10.02 -0.22
C GLU A 109 0.98 9.23 0.81
N LYS A 110 2.19 8.80 0.45
CA LYS A 110 3.14 8.19 1.38
C LYS A 110 4.57 8.40 0.92
N TYR A 111 5.51 8.34 1.85
CA TYR A 111 6.91 8.09 1.54
C TYR A 111 7.15 6.60 1.66
N ARG A 112 7.70 5.97 0.61
CA ARG A 112 8.03 4.54 0.57
C ARG A 112 9.52 4.35 0.41
N GLU A 113 10.10 3.53 1.29
CA GLU A 113 11.44 3.00 1.15
C GLU A 113 11.35 1.52 0.82
N LYS A 114 12.00 1.10 -0.27
CA LYS A 114 11.97 -0.26 -0.76
C LYS A 114 13.30 -0.97 -0.49
N TRP A 115 13.20 -2.19 0.04
CA TRP A 115 14.31 -3.07 0.36
C TRP A 115 14.05 -4.48 -0.17
N TRP A 116 15.13 -5.23 -0.39
CA TRP A 116 15.05 -6.63 -0.82
C TRP A 116 15.87 -7.51 0.12
N LEU A 117 15.27 -8.57 0.66
CA LEU A 117 15.92 -9.52 1.54
C LEU A 117 15.25 -10.90 1.44
N ASN A 118 16.05 -11.98 1.29
CA ASN A 118 15.58 -13.37 1.31
C ASN A 118 14.37 -13.65 0.38
N ASN A 119 14.46 -13.18 -0.86
CA ASN A 119 13.39 -13.27 -1.87
C ASN A 119 12.08 -12.60 -1.47
N THR A 120 12.12 -11.63 -0.58
CA THR A 120 10.98 -10.79 -0.22
C THR A 120 11.26 -9.34 -0.57
N GLU A 121 10.23 -8.64 -1.00
CA GLU A 121 10.20 -7.19 -1.02
C GLU A 121 9.75 -6.70 0.35
N ILE A 122 10.45 -5.68 0.87
CA ILE A 122 10.13 -5.07 2.16
C ILE A 122 9.98 -3.58 1.92
N ASP A 123 8.79 -3.08 2.15
CA ASP A 123 8.48 -1.67 2.02
C ASP A 123 8.31 -1.04 3.41
N ILE A 124 9.03 0.05 3.66
CA ILE A 124 8.81 0.88 4.84
C ILE A 124 8.04 2.11 4.39
N ASP A 125 6.77 2.16 4.78
CA ASP A 125 5.84 3.21 4.40
C ASP A 125 5.62 4.20 5.54
N LYS A 126 5.79 5.49 5.27
CA LYS A 126 5.37 6.58 6.15
C LYS A 126 4.11 7.22 5.58
N LEU A 127 2.99 7.06 6.29
CA LEU A 127 1.69 7.66 5.98
C LEU A 127 1.31 8.71 7.02
N PRO A 128 0.28 9.54 6.77
CA PRO A 128 -0.23 10.50 7.75
C PRO A 128 -0.63 9.88 9.09
N MET A 129 -1.08 8.62 9.08
CA MET A 129 -1.58 7.89 10.27
C MET A 129 -0.52 7.05 10.97
N GLY A 130 0.73 7.02 10.49
CA GLY A 130 1.79 6.24 11.11
C GLY A 130 2.78 5.65 10.11
N SER A 131 3.71 4.85 10.63
CA SER A 131 4.70 4.13 9.84
C SER A 131 4.40 2.64 9.82
N PHE A 132 4.60 2.00 8.67
CA PHE A 132 4.28 0.60 8.45
C PHE A 132 5.44 -0.12 7.77
N VAL A 133 5.53 -1.43 7.98
CA VAL A 133 6.32 -2.35 7.17
C VAL A 133 5.36 -3.26 6.41
N GLU A 134 5.48 -3.31 5.09
CA GLU A 134 4.85 -4.32 4.24
C GLU A 134 5.93 -5.33 3.85
N ILE A 135 5.62 -6.62 3.89
CA ILE A 135 6.51 -7.71 3.45
C ILE A 135 5.73 -8.50 2.41
N GLU A 136 6.25 -8.53 1.18
CA GLU A 136 5.67 -9.25 0.06
C GLU A 136 6.57 -10.41 -0.34
N GLY A 137 5.98 -11.60 -0.60
CA GLY A 137 6.69 -12.80 -1.01
C GLY A 137 5.91 -14.07 -0.73
N LYS A 138 6.60 -15.21 -0.68
CA LYS A 138 5.94 -16.47 -0.29
C LYS A 138 5.65 -16.50 1.20
N PRO A 139 4.55 -17.16 1.66
CA PRO A 139 4.14 -17.17 3.06
C PRO A 139 5.24 -17.57 4.04
N ARG A 140 6.11 -18.53 3.67
CA ARG A 140 7.25 -18.99 4.50
C ARG A 140 8.29 -17.88 4.66
N GLU A 141 8.65 -17.21 3.57
CA GLU A 141 9.65 -16.14 3.52
C GLU A 141 9.18 -14.91 4.29
N ILE A 142 7.91 -14.52 4.11
CA ILE A 142 7.28 -13.45 4.89
C ILE A 142 7.39 -13.69 6.39
N ARG A 143 7.07 -14.93 6.87
CA ARG A 143 7.17 -15.28 8.30
C ARG A 143 8.62 -15.18 8.81
N GLN A 144 9.59 -15.64 8.02
CA GLN A 144 11.01 -15.60 8.37
C GLN A 144 11.50 -14.16 8.50
N VAL A 145 11.15 -13.30 7.52
CA VAL A 145 11.55 -11.89 7.54
C VAL A 145 10.83 -11.12 8.64
N ALA A 146 9.55 -11.36 8.89
CA ALA A 146 8.83 -10.74 9.99
C ALA A 146 9.50 -11.07 11.36
N LYS A 147 9.88 -12.33 11.58
CA LYS A 147 10.61 -12.74 12.78
C LYS A 147 11.98 -12.06 12.89
N LEU A 148 12.72 -11.99 11.78
CA LEU A 148 14.02 -11.33 11.71
C LEU A 148 13.92 -9.83 12.04
N LEU A 149 12.89 -9.17 11.55
CA LEU A 149 12.60 -7.75 11.82
C LEU A 149 11.99 -7.52 13.22
N GLN A 150 11.83 -8.58 14.04
CA GLN A 150 11.22 -8.53 15.38
C GLN A 150 9.76 -8.04 15.36
N LEU A 151 9.05 -8.31 14.27
CA LEU A 151 7.64 -7.95 14.11
C LEU A 151 6.76 -9.03 14.73
N ASP A 152 5.85 -8.62 15.62
CA ASP A 152 4.91 -9.55 16.25
C ASP A 152 3.87 -10.03 15.25
N PHE A 153 3.95 -11.32 14.88
CA PHE A 153 3.07 -11.92 13.88
C PHE A 153 1.59 -11.91 14.30
N ILE A 154 1.30 -11.82 15.60
CA ILE A 154 -0.07 -11.70 16.11
C ILE A 154 -0.67 -10.35 15.72
N LYS A 155 0.16 -9.30 15.68
CA LYS A 155 -0.24 -7.94 15.33
C LYS A 155 -0.20 -7.66 13.81
N ARG A 156 -0.13 -8.72 12.99
CA ARG A 156 -0.18 -8.54 11.54
C ARG A 156 -1.49 -7.92 11.09
N ILE A 157 -1.41 -7.07 10.08
CA ILE A 157 -2.54 -6.35 9.51
C ILE A 157 -2.78 -6.87 8.10
N THR A 158 -4.00 -7.32 7.83
CA THR A 158 -4.47 -7.74 6.50
C THR A 158 -5.32 -6.67 5.82
N ASP A 159 -5.72 -5.65 6.57
CA ASP A 159 -6.51 -4.54 6.07
C ASP A 159 -5.69 -3.67 5.11
N ASN A 160 -6.37 -3.00 4.20
CA ASN A 160 -5.73 -2.02 3.32
C ASN A 160 -5.58 -0.66 4.05
N TYR A 161 -4.78 0.25 3.50
CA TYR A 161 -4.56 1.56 4.11
C TYR A 161 -5.82 2.42 4.19
N TRP A 162 -6.80 2.22 3.30
CA TRP A 162 -8.08 2.96 3.34
C TRP A 162 -8.93 2.55 4.52
N ASP A 163 -8.94 1.25 4.86
CA ASP A 163 -9.66 0.73 6.04
C ASP A 163 -9.02 1.25 7.32
N LEU A 164 -7.68 1.22 7.40
CA LEU A 164 -6.93 1.77 8.52
C LEU A 164 -7.14 3.28 8.67
N TRP A 165 -7.18 4.01 7.56
CA TRP A 165 -7.47 5.44 7.54
C TRP A 165 -8.86 5.76 8.06
N ALA A 166 -9.87 4.98 7.66
CA ALA A 166 -11.24 5.16 8.15
C ALA A 166 -11.34 4.99 9.69
N ILE A 167 -10.59 4.02 10.25
CA ILE A 167 -10.49 3.83 11.71
C ILE A 167 -9.78 5.02 12.35
N PHE A 168 -8.64 5.43 11.80
CA PHE A 168 -7.83 6.54 12.32
C PHE A 168 -8.61 7.86 12.31
N THR A 169 -9.27 8.20 11.20
CA THR A 169 -10.03 9.44 11.06
C THR A 169 -11.22 9.50 12.00
N ARG A 170 -11.93 8.38 12.19
CA ARG A 170 -13.05 8.29 13.15
C ARG A 170 -12.58 8.57 14.57
N ARG A 171 -11.43 8.04 14.99
CA ARG A 171 -10.86 8.24 16.34
C ARG A 171 -10.37 9.68 16.59
N ASN A 172 -9.95 10.38 15.53
CA ASN A 172 -9.33 11.69 15.62
C ASN A 172 -10.23 12.82 15.09
N GLY A 173 -11.49 12.55 14.76
CA GLY A 173 -12.44 13.58 14.29
C GLY A 173 -12.10 14.17 12.90
N ILE A 174 -11.33 13.46 12.07
CA ILE A 174 -10.92 13.92 10.74
C ILE A 174 -12.00 13.60 9.72
N LYS A 175 -12.41 14.59 8.92
CA LYS A 175 -13.45 14.43 7.90
C LYS A 175 -12.90 13.96 6.53
N SER A 176 -11.60 14.06 6.29
CA SER A 176 -11.00 13.72 5.00
C SER A 176 -11.07 12.22 4.71
N LYS A 177 -11.59 11.86 3.53
CA LYS A 177 -11.50 10.50 2.98
C LYS A 177 -10.14 10.24 2.30
N ASN A 178 -9.42 11.31 1.94
CA ASN A 178 -8.09 11.22 1.34
C ASN A 178 -7.03 11.02 2.40
N ILE A 179 -6.09 10.12 2.14
CA ILE A 179 -4.92 9.84 2.98
C ILE A 179 -3.80 10.78 2.56
N VAL A 180 -3.86 12.03 3.00
CA VAL A 180 -2.89 13.06 2.61
C VAL A 180 -2.27 13.70 3.85
N PHE A 181 -0.99 14.07 3.77
CA PHE A 181 -0.28 14.64 4.93
C PHE A 181 -0.92 15.92 5.45
N ASN A 182 -1.57 16.69 4.58
CA ASN A 182 -2.26 17.91 4.99
C ASN A 182 -3.49 17.64 5.87
N ALA A 183 -4.11 16.47 5.76
CA ALA A 183 -5.31 16.13 6.53
C ALA A 183 -5.07 15.96 8.04
N VAL A 184 -3.82 15.82 8.46
CA VAL A 184 -3.41 15.61 9.87
C VAL A 184 -2.61 16.77 10.48
N LYS A 185 -2.45 17.88 9.75
CA LYS A 185 -1.64 19.03 10.24
C LYS A 185 -2.16 19.63 11.53
N ASP A 186 -3.47 19.58 11.75
CA ASP A 186 -4.14 20.19 12.89
C ASP A 186 -4.36 19.23 14.06
N ILE A 187 -3.91 17.98 13.95
CA ILE A 187 -3.93 17.04 15.07
C ILE A 187 -2.78 17.45 16.01
N LYS A 188 -3.14 18.11 17.11
CA LYS A 188 -2.19 18.36 18.20
C LYS A 188 -1.67 17.00 18.71
N LYS A 189 -0.35 16.84 18.67
CA LYS A 189 0.35 15.70 19.29
C LYS A 189 0.11 15.65 20.77
#